data_77f92ca21f470b7204756e95654baa70
#
_entry.id   77f92ca21f470b7204756e95654baa70
#
_cell.length_a   1.000
_cell.length_b   1.000
_cell.length_c   1.000
_cell.angle_alpha   90.00
_cell.angle_beta   90.00
_cell.angle_gamma   90.00
#
_symmetry.space_group_name_H-M   'P 1'
#
loop_
_entity.id
_entity.type
_entity.pdbx_description
1 polymer ?
#
loop_
_entity_poly.entity_id
_entity_poly.type
_entity_poly.pdbx_seq_one_letter_code
_entity_poly.pdbx_strand_id
1 'polypeptide(L)'
;DHPTPVIDLARVFSDTQRGRLEESLDEVEERTGWKLRVLTQYERTPGLAIREFWGLDERSLLLVADPRGGNLLNFNVGDAYFAMMPRTYWVELQTRFGNQYYVKDHGEDGAVLDALGAVEICLERGRCQVVPGLPLEQWLWTLTTSVLGGLIAGFAAYPRKEGETVAWAWLLLLSP
;
A
#
# COMPACT_ATOMS: atom_id res chain seq x y z
N ASP A 1 18.50 11.01 -23.64
CA ASP A 1 18.92 10.50 -22.32
C ASP A 1 17.84 10.94 -21.31
N HIS A 2 17.02 10.00 -20.86
CA HIS A 2 16.08 10.27 -19.76
C HIS A 2 16.84 10.27 -18.44
N PRO A 3 16.56 11.20 -17.51
CA PRO A 3 17.16 11.16 -16.19
C PRO A 3 16.69 9.88 -15.45
N THR A 4 17.61 9.22 -14.71
CA THR A 4 17.27 8.03 -13.93
C THR A 4 16.05 8.29 -13.04
N PRO A 5 15.06 7.40 -13.00
CA PRO A 5 13.89 7.57 -12.16
C PRO A 5 14.16 7.33 -10.65
N VAL A 6 15.34 6.79 -10.30
CA VAL A 6 15.72 6.46 -8.92
C VAL A 6 17.02 7.16 -8.53
N ILE A 7 16.99 7.90 -7.42
CA ILE A 7 18.16 8.49 -6.76
C ILE A 7 18.21 7.93 -5.34
N ASP A 8 19.18 7.06 -5.07
CA ASP A 8 19.32 6.33 -3.80
C ASP A 8 20.51 6.86 -2.97
N LEU A 9 20.32 8.02 -2.31
CA LEU A 9 21.35 8.64 -1.47
C LEU A 9 21.48 7.99 -0.10
N ALA A 10 20.41 7.41 0.41
CA ALA A 10 20.40 6.71 1.71
C ALA A 10 20.87 5.24 1.59
N ARG A 11 21.11 4.75 0.35
CA ARG A 11 21.53 3.38 0.05
C ARG A 11 20.56 2.32 0.61
N VAL A 12 19.29 2.55 0.36
CA VAL A 12 18.19 1.65 0.75
C VAL A 12 18.21 0.38 -0.13
N PHE A 13 18.57 0.52 -1.40
CA PHE A 13 18.54 -0.56 -2.38
C PHE A 13 19.93 -1.15 -2.66
N SER A 14 19.99 -2.44 -2.94
CA SER A 14 21.14 -3.02 -3.63
C SER A 14 21.19 -2.55 -5.08
N ASP A 15 22.36 -2.65 -5.71
CA ASP A 15 22.51 -2.26 -7.13
C ASP A 15 21.56 -3.01 -8.06
N THR A 16 21.34 -4.31 -7.79
CA THR A 16 20.39 -5.14 -8.55
C THR A 16 18.94 -4.71 -8.34
N GLN A 17 18.55 -4.39 -7.11
CA GLN A 17 17.19 -3.91 -6.81
C GLN A 17 16.95 -2.55 -7.46
N ARG A 18 17.93 -1.63 -7.36
CA ARG A 18 17.84 -0.32 -7.98
C ARG A 18 17.66 -0.43 -9.49
N GLY A 19 18.49 -1.23 -10.18
CA GLY A 19 18.38 -1.41 -11.63
C GLY A 19 17.02 -1.97 -12.07
N ARG A 20 16.47 -2.95 -11.34
CA ARG A 20 15.13 -3.50 -11.62
C ARG A 20 14.02 -2.47 -11.37
N LEU A 21 14.17 -1.66 -10.32
CA LEU A 21 13.21 -0.61 -10.01
C LEU A 21 13.25 0.48 -11.09
N GLU A 22 14.43 0.91 -11.54
CA GLU A 22 14.58 1.87 -12.64
C GLU A 22 13.87 1.38 -13.89
N GLU A 23 14.12 0.14 -14.30
CA GLU A 23 13.49 -0.49 -15.46
C GLU A 23 11.95 -0.54 -15.32
N SER A 24 11.45 -0.98 -14.16
CA SER A 24 10.01 -1.04 -13.89
C SER A 24 9.34 0.33 -13.96
N LEU A 25 9.96 1.38 -13.39
CA LEU A 25 9.41 2.73 -13.40
C LEU A 25 9.40 3.35 -14.80
N ASP A 26 10.43 3.08 -15.59
CA ASP A 26 10.50 3.52 -17.00
C ASP A 26 9.41 2.82 -17.84
N GLU A 27 9.21 1.51 -17.66
CA GLU A 27 8.13 0.77 -18.31
C GLU A 27 6.73 1.30 -17.95
N VAL A 28 6.51 1.63 -16.67
CA VAL A 28 5.24 2.24 -16.23
C VAL A 28 5.03 3.59 -16.90
N GLU A 29 6.05 4.44 -16.98
CA GLU A 29 5.95 5.73 -17.64
C GLU A 29 5.67 5.60 -19.13
N GLU A 30 6.37 4.70 -19.84
CA GLU A 30 6.14 4.44 -21.26
C GLU A 30 4.72 3.94 -21.54
N ARG A 31 4.22 3.03 -20.70
CA ARG A 31 2.91 2.41 -20.89
C ARG A 31 1.74 3.31 -20.49
N THR A 32 1.89 4.09 -19.42
CA THR A 32 0.79 4.85 -18.82
C THR A 32 0.89 6.37 -19.01
N GLY A 33 2.08 6.89 -19.27
CA GLY A 33 2.38 8.31 -19.31
C GLY A 33 2.39 8.98 -17.93
N TRP A 34 2.41 8.20 -16.84
CA TRP A 34 2.53 8.70 -15.47
C TRP A 34 3.96 8.55 -14.99
N LYS A 35 4.54 9.63 -14.47
CA LYS A 35 5.93 9.68 -14.02
C LYS A 35 6.03 9.29 -12.55
N LEU A 36 6.73 8.21 -12.25
CA LEU A 36 7.07 7.82 -10.88
C LEU A 36 8.56 8.05 -10.66
N ARG A 37 8.90 8.73 -9.56
CA ARG A 37 10.29 9.02 -9.18
C ARG A 37 10.52 8.63 -7.73
N VAL A 38 11.69 8.08 -7.43
CA VAL A 38 12.07 7.62 -6.09
C VAL A 38 13.35 8.32 -5.66
N LEU A 39 13.28 8.96 -4.52
CA LEU A 39 14.41 9.57 -3.83
C LEU A 39 14.56 8.96 -2.46
N THR A 40 15.71 8.36 -2.16
CA THR A 40 16.04 7.99 -0.78
C THR A 40 17.07 8.96 -0.22
N GLN A 41 16.77 9.58 0.90
CA GLN A 41 17.65 10.54 1.57
C GLN A 41 17.30 10.63 3.06
N TYR A 42 18.16 11.28 3.84
CA TYR A 42 17.93 11.49 5.28
C TYR A 42 17.22 12.82 5.58
N GLU A 43 16.45 13.32 4.62
CA GLU A 43 15.63 14.52 4.74
C GLU A 43 14.26 14.25 4.09
N ARG A 44 13.21 14.76 4.73
CA ARG A 44 11.85 14.51 4.28
C ARG A 44 11.47 15.32 3.02
N THR A 45 12.07 16.50 2.87
CA THR A 45 11.73 17.42 1.78
C THR A 45 12.78 17.35 0.67
N PRO A 46 12.38 17.09 -0.57
CA PRO A 46 13.30 17.12 -1.69
C PRO A 46 13.76 18.55 -1.97
N GLY A 47 15.04 18.72 -2.25
CA GLY A 47 15.60 20.00 -2.66
C GLY A 47 15.05 20.50 -4.01
N LEU A 48 15.12 21.80 -4.26
CA LEU A 48 14.70 22.40 -5.54
C LEU A 48 15.45 21.78 -6.72
N ALA A 49 16.74 21.50 -6.59
CA ALA A 49 17.55 20.87 -7.62
C ALA A 49 17.01 19.52 -8.08
N ILE A 50 16.48 18.71 -7.17
CA ILE A 50 15.85 17.41 -7.48
C ILE A 50 14.57 17.61 -8.29
N ARG A 51 13.76 18.59 -7.92
CA ARG A 51 12.50 18.91 -8.62
C ARG A 51 12.76 19.37 -10.05
N GLU A 52 13.76 20.22 -10.23
CA GLU A 52 14.19 20.71 -11.53
C GLU A 52 14.82 19.61 -12.38
N PHE A 53 15.66 18.77 -11.78
CA PHE A 53 16.31 17.64 -12.46
C PHE A 53 15.30 16.68 -13.11
N TRP A 54 14.22 16.37 -12.42
CA TRP A 54 13.17 15.48 -12.94
C TRP A 54 12.05 16.20 -13.70
N GLY A 55 12.02 17.52 -13.70
CA GLY A 55 10.95 18.28 -14.34
C GLY A 55 9.57 17.84 -13.84
N LEU A 56 9.39 17.80 -12.50
CA LEU A 56 8.15 17.32 -11.88
C LEU A 56 6.96 18.21 -12.26
N ASP A 57 5.91 17.58 -12.73
CA ASP A 57 4.67 18.22 -13.19
C ASP A 57 3.43 17.62 -12.47
N GLU A 58 2.24 17.97 -12.93
CA GLU A 58 0.97 17.48 -12.37
C GLU A 58 0.77 15.97 -12.51
N ARG A 59 1.47 15.30 -13.44
CA ARG A 59 1.44 13.85 -13.68
C ARG A 59 2.63 13.13 -13.07
N SER A 60 3.36 13.80 -12.19
CA SER A 60 4.52 13.25 -11.52
C SER A 60 4.21 12.86 -10.08
N LEU A 61 4.67 11.70 -9.68
CA LEU A 61 4.70 11.21 -8.30
C LEU A 61 6.15 11.09 -7.85
N LEU A 62 6.52 11.81 -6.80
CA LEU A 62 7.81 11.64 -6.14
C LEU A 62 7.61 10.99 -4.77
N LEU A 63 8.15 9.79 -4.63
CA LEU A 63 8.28 9.11 -3.35
C LEU A 63 9.64 9.46 -2.73
N VAL A 64 9.62 10.09 -1.57
CA VAL A 64 10.80 10.31 -0.74
C VAL A 64 10.80 9.30 0.40
N ALA A 65 11.85 8.47 0.47
CA ALA A 65 12.07 7.55 1.57
C ALA A 65 13.14 8.11 2.51
N ASP A 66 12.75 8.39 3.76
CA ASP A 66 13.63 8.89 4.82
C ASP A 66 13.75 7.85 5.94
N PRO A 67 14.85 7.06 5.97
CA PRO A 67 15.05 6.02 6.98
C PRO A 67 15.14 6.52 8.43
N ARG A 68 15.39 7.81 8.63
CA ARG A 68 15.46 8.44 9.96
C ARG A 68 14.16 9.12 10.37
N GLY A 69 13.19 9.22 9.45
CA GLY A 69 11.89 9.81 9.72
C GLY A 69 11.01 8.93 10.62
N GLY A 70 10.01 9.53 11.26
CA GLY A 70 9.01 8.78 12.03
C GLY A 70 8.11 7.89 11.17
N ASN A 71 7.96 8.23 9.89
CA ASN A 71 7.41 7.41 8.82
C ASN A 71 8.42 7.40 7.67
N LEU A 72 8.73 6.21 7.15
CA LEU A 72 9.71 6.04 6.07
C LEU A 72 9.30 6.80 4.80
N LEU A 73 8.00 6.79 4.46
CA LEU A 73 7.49 7.21 3.17
C LEU A 73 6.88 8.62 3.24
N ASN A 74 7.21 9.43 2.25
CA ASN A 74 6.59 10.72 2.01
C ASN A 74 6.29 10.87 0.51
N PHE A 75 5.02 11.08 0.16
CA PHE A 75 4.58 11.21 -1.23
C PHE A 75 4.36 12.67 -1.60
N ASN A 76 5.05 13.13 -2.65
CA ASN A 76 4.78 14.37 -3.33
C ASN A 76 3.99 14.05 -4.60
N VAL A 77 2.70 14.30 -4.55
CA VAL A 77 1.72 13.85 -5.56
C VAL A 77 1.33 15.01 -6.46
N GLY A 78 1.49 14.83 -7.76
CA GLY A 78 0.99 15.79 -8.76
C GLY A 78 -0.53 15.83 -8.79
N ASP A 79 -1.10 17.00 -9.08
CA ASP A 79 -2.54 17.23 -8.94
C ASP A 79 -3.40 16.31 -9.83
N ALA A 80 -2.90 15.88 -10.98
CA ALA A 80 -3.61 14.99 -11.88
C ALA A 80 -3.85 13.58 -11.27
N TYR A 81 -3.01 13.13 -10.34
CA TYR A 81 -3.20 11.86 -9.65
C TYR A 81 -4.46 11.81 -8.78
N PHE A 82 -4.90 12.96 -8.24
CA PHE A 82 -6.07 13.00 -7.34
C PHE A 82 -7.39 12.67 -8.02
N ALA A 83 -7.44 12.73 -9.35
CA ALA A 83 -8.59 12.26 -10.12
C ALA A 83 -8.75 10.73 -10.10
N MET A 84 -7.63 10.01 -9.96
CA MET A 84 -7.62 8.54 -9.94
C MET A 84 -7.53 7.99 -8.51
N MET A 85 -6.69 8.60 -7.67
CA MET A 85 -6.40 8.18 -6.31
C MET A 85 -6.59 9.37 -5.36
N PRO A 86 -7.67 9.40 -4.56
CA PRO A 86 -8.00 10.53 -3.69
C PRO A 86 -6.94 10.72 -2.60
N ARG A 87 -6.95 11.89 -1.93
CA ARG A 87 -5.98 12.20 -0.85
C ARG A 87 -5.95 11.15 0.25
N THR A 88 -7.09 10.55 0.57
CA THR A 88 -7.20 9.47 1.57
C THR A 88 -6.41 8.22 1.18
N TYR A 89 -6.31 7.90 -0.10
CA TYR A 89 -5.48 6.81 -0.62
C TYR A 89 -4.01 6.99 -0.25
N TRP A 90 -3.47 8.19 -0.43
CA TRP A 90 -2.05 8.48 -0.15
C TRP A 90 -1.73 8.44 1.34
N VAL A 91 -2.66 8.90 2.18
CA VAL A 91 -2.55 8.79 3.65
C VAL A 91 -2.56 7.32 4.07
N GLU A 92 -3.47 6.52 3.52
CA GLU A 92 -3.54 5.08 3.78
C GLU A 92 -2.25 4.37 3.34
N LEU A 93 -1.76 4.66 2.12
CA LEU A 93 -0.55 4.08 1.57
C LEU A 93 0.67 4.36 2.46
N GLN A 94 0.85 5.61 2.85
CA GLN A 94 1.93 6.04 3.75
C GLN A 94 1.83 5.39 5.13
N THR A 95 0.64 5.34 5.70
CA THR A 95 0.40 4.75 7.03
C THR A 95 0.62 3.24 7.00
N ARG A 96 0.20 2.57 5.94
CA ARG A 96 0.27 1.12 5.81
C ARG A 96 1.69 0.61 5.60
N PHE A 97 2.44 1.19 4.66
CA PHE A 97 3.76 0.69 4.28
C PHE A 97 4.92 1.43 4.94
N GLY A 98 4.73 2.69 5.33
CA GLY A 98 5.80 3.51 5.88
C GLY A 98 5.95 3.49 7.41
N ASN A 99 5.09 2.77 8.13
CA ASN A 99 5.16 2.69 9.59
C ASN A 99 6.33 1.79 10.06
N GLN A 100 6.80 2.03 11.28
CA GLN A 100 7.96 1.35 11.86
C GLN A 100 7.80 -0.18 11.92
N TYR A 101 6.59 -0.68 12.14
CA TYR A 101 6.34 -2.12 12.25
C TYR A 101 6.46 -2.80 10.89
N TYR A 102 5.88 -2.19 9.87
CA TYR A 102 5.99 -2.70 8.50
C TYR A 102 7.44 -2.70 8.02
N VAL A 103 8.17 -1.61 8.25
CA VAL A 103 9.59 -1.47 7.89
C VAL A 103 10.46 -2.49 8.65
N LYS A 104 10.17 -2.75 9.92
CA LYS A 104 10.88 -3.76 10.70
C LYS A 104 10.71 -5.18 10.13
N ASP A 105 9.53 -5.50 9.63
CA ASP A 105 9.21 -6.84 9.13
C ASP A 105 9.65 -7.07 7.67
N HIS A 106 9.61 -6.02 6.83
CA HIS A 106 9.86 -6.11 5.38
C HIS A 106 11.13 -5.42 4.89
N GLY A 107 11.80 -4.65 5.76
CA GLY A 107 12.92 -3.79 5.38
C GLY A 107 12.47 -2.46 4.76
N GLU A 108 13.41 -1.52 4.67
CA GLU A 108 13.16 -0.21 4.04
C GLU A 108 12.91 -0.35 2.54
N ASP A 109 13.70 -1.19 1.88
CA ASP A 109 13.57 -1.55 0.47
C ASP A 109 12.22 -2.22 0.18
N GLY A 110 11.83 -3.22 0.98
CA GLY A 110 10.54 -3.90 0.85
C GLY A 110 9.36 -2.94 1.01
N ALA A 111 9.40 -2.05 1.98
CA ALA A 111 8.36 -1.05 2.22
C ALA A 111 8.19 -0.09 1.03
N VAL A 112 9.28 0.37 0.43
CA VAL A 112 9.24 1.23 -0.78
C VAL A 112 8.69 0.47 -1.96
N LEU A 113 9.18 -0.74 -2.23
CA LEU A 113 8.76 -1.56 -3.37
C LEU A 113 7.28 -1.95 -3.28
N ASP A 114 6.79 -2.32 -2.09
CA ASP A 114 5.39 -2.68 -1.88
C ASP A 114 4.45 -1.48 -2.05
N ALA A 115 4.86 -0.31 -1.56
CA ALA A 115 4.10 0.93 -1.76
C ALA A 115 4.00 1.32 -3.25
N LEU A 116 5.11 1.23 -4.00
CA LEU A 116 5.12 1.48 -5.44
C LEU A 116 4.28 0.46 -6.20
N GLY A 117 4.38 -0.82 -5.87
CA GLY A 117 3.54 -1.87 -6.47
C GLY A 117 2.04 -1.62 -6.30
N ALA A 118 1.61 -1.10 -5.15
CA ALA A 118 0.22 -0.68 -4.94
C ALA A 118 -0.18 0.49 -5.85
N VAL A 119 0.71 1.44 -6.09
CA VAL A 119 0.47 2.55 -7.03
C VAL A 119 0.39 2.05 -8.47
N GLU A 120 1.32 1.20 -8.90
CA GLU A 120 1.34 0.61 -10.24
C GLU A 120 0.05 -0.13 -10.57
N ILE A 121 -0.45 -0.97 -9.64
CA ILE A 121 -1.74 -1.66 -9.79
C ILE A 121 -2.88 -0.66 -10.02
N CYS A 122 -2.87 0.47 -9.31
CA CYS A 122 -3.89 1.50 -9.45
C CYS A 122 -3.79 2.27 -10.77
N LEU A 123 -2.59 2.50 -11.26
CA LEU A 123 -2.37 3.11 -12.58
C LEU A 123 -2.87 2.19 -13.70
N GLU A 124 -2.64 0.90 -13.61
CA GLU A 124 -3.15 -0.09 -14.56
C GLU A 124 -4.67 -0.21 -14.55
N ARG A 125 -5.28 -0.13 -13.37
CA ARG A 125 -6.75 -0.15 -13.21
C ARG A 125 -7.42 1.16 -13.63
N GLY A 126 -6.65 2.24 -13.74
CA GLY A 126 -7.11 3.57 -14.05
C GLY A 126 -7.79 4.32 -12.88
N ARG A 127 -8.09 3.65 -11.77
CA ARG A 127 -8.68 4.26 -10.57
C ARG A 127 -8.59 3.36 -9.35
N CYS A 128 -8.26 3.94 -8.19
CA CYS A 128 -8.36 3.29 -6.88
C CYS A 128 -8.91 4.26 -5.83
N GLN A 129 -9.90 3.82 -5.07
CA GLN A 129 -10.42 4.57 -3.91
C GLN A 129 -9.68 4.18 -2.62
N VAL A 130 -9.20 2.93 -2.57
CA VAL A 130 -8.48 2.33 -1.43
C VAL A 130 -7.23 1.62 -1.93
N VAL A 131 -6.26 1.46 -1.03
CA VAL A 131 -5.00 0.75 -1.33
C VAL A 131 -5.30 -0.72 -1.62
N PRO A 132 -4.81 -1.29 -2.75
CA PRO A 132 -5.02 -2.69 -3.09
C PRO A 132 -4.35 -3.62 -2.08
N GLY A 133 -4.97 -4.80 -1.91
CA GLY A 133 -4.50 -5.83 -0.98
C GLY A 133 -4.86 -5.52 0.47
N LEU A 134 -5.52 -6.44 1.15
CA LEU A 134 -5.73 -6.36 2.59
C LEU A 134 -4.49 -6.90 3.30
N PRO A 135 -4.05 -6.30 4.43
CA PRO A 135 -3.09 -6.96 5.32
C PRO A 135 -3.57 -8.36 5.65
N LEU A 136 -2.65 -9.34 5.68
CA LEU A 136 -2.99 -10.74 5.92
C LEU A 136 -3.83 -10.93 7.19
N GLU A 137 -3.50 -10.20 8.25
CA GLU A 137 -4.26 -10.20 9.50
C GLU A 137 -5.71 -9.73 9.31
N GLN A 138 -5.92 -8.64 8.60
CA GLN A 138 -7.27 -8.10 8.36
C GLN A 138 -8.08 -9.04 7.47
N TRP A 139 -7.45 -9.68 6.47
CA TRP A 139 -8.09 -10.70 5.65
C TRP A 139 -8.48 -11.93 6.48
N LEU A 140 -7.58 -12.43 7.33
CA LEU A 140 -7.87 -13.54 8.23
C LEU A 140 -9.00 -13.22 9.21
N TRP A 141 -8.99 -12.03 9.84
CA TRP A 141 -10.07 -11.59 10.73
C TRP A 141 -11.40 -11.49 10.02
N THR A 142 -11.44 -10.91 8.81
CA THR A 142 -12.66 -10.79 8.00
C THR A 142 -13.19 -12.17 7.63
N LEU A 143 -12.31 -13.09 7.23
CA LEU A 143 -12.70 -14.44 6.88
C LEU A 143 -13.21 -15.22 8.10
N THR A 144 -12.52 -15.11 9.23
CA THR A 144 -12.91 -15.76 10.49
C THR A 144 -14.27 -15.27 10.98
N THR A 145 -14.50 -13.96 11.01
CA THR A 145 -15.76 -13.37 11.43
C THR A 145 -16.91 -13.72 10.50
N SER A 146 -16.66 -13.79 9.18
CA SER A 146 -17.66 -14.19 8.19
C SER A 146 -18.06 -15.65 8.33
N VAL A 147 -17.11 -16.55 8.57
CA VAL A 147 -17.37 -17.99 8.78
C VAL A 147 -18.15 -18.18 10.08
N LEU A 148 -17.71 -17.57 11.18
CA LEU A 148 -18.41 -17.65 12.46
C LEU A 148 -19.82 -17.08 12.38
N GLY A 149 -20.00 -15.91 11.76
CA GLY A 149 -21.31 -15.29 11.55
C GLY A 149 -22.23 -16.17 10.72
N GLY A 150 -21.72 -16.79 9.67
CA GLY A 150 -22.46 -17.73 8.82
C GLY A 150 -22.89 -19.00 9.58
N LEU A 151 -22.02 -19.56 10.41
CA LEU A 151 -22.34 -20.72 11.28
C LEU A 151 -23.43 -20.36 12.29
N ILE A 152 -23.30 -19.21 12.99
CA ILE A 152 -24.29 -18.75 13.97
C ILE A 152 -25.65 -18.53 13.28
N ALA A 153 -25.68 -17.84 12.15
CA ALA A 153 -26.89 -17.61 11.40
C ALA A 153 -27.52 -18.92 10.89
N GLY A 154 -26.69 -19.87 10.41
CA GLY A 154 -27.14 -21.19 9.97
C GLY A 154 -27.78 -22.00 11.09
N PHE A 155 -27.17 -22.00 12.27
CA PHE A 155 -27.77 -22.66 13.45
C PHE A 155 -29.05 -21.97 13.94
N ALA A 156 -29.13 -20.62 13.86
CA ALA A 156 -30.34 -19.89 14.24
C ALA A 156 -31.49 -20.14 13.27
N ALA A 157 -31.21 -20.30 11.99
CA ALA A 157 -32.22 -20.54 10.93
C ALA A 157 -32.63 -22.03 10.80
N TYR A 158 -31.94 -22.94 11.51
CA TYR A 158 -32.25 -24.38 11.42
C TYR A 158 -33.67 -24.68 11.94
N PRO A 159 -34.54 -25.33 11.17
CA PRO A 159 -35.90 -25.63 11.58
C PRO A 159 -35.89 -26.58 12.78
N ARG A 160 -36.49 -26.12 13.89
CA ARG A 160 -36.59 -26.88 15.13
C ARG A 160 -37.80 -27.84 15.09
N LYS A 161 -37.63 -29.03 15.60
CA LYS A 161 -38.77 -29.91 15.84
C LYS A 161 -39.60 -29.39 17.04
N GLU A 162 -40.93 -29.48 16.94
CA GLU A 162 -41.80 -29.07 18.02
C GLU A 162 -41.40 -29.81 19.34
N GLY A 163 -41.08 -29.04 20.40
CA GLY A 163 -40.65 -29.55 21.69
C GLY A 163 -39.20 -29.33 22.10
N GLU A 164 -38.30 -28.87 21.19
CA GLU A 164 -36.94 -28.53 21.56
C GLU A 164 -36.84 -27.07 22.00
N THR A 165 -36.56 -26.84 23.29
CA THR A 165 -36.50 -25.48 23.85
C THR A 165 -35.15 -24.78 23.71
N VAL A 166 -34.04 -25.51 23.54
CA VAL A 166 -32.70 -24.94 23.33
C VAL A 166 -31.83 -25.89 22.53
N ALA A 167 -31.21 -25.44 21.47
CA ALA A 167 -30.17 -26.22 20.78
C ALA A 167 -28.92 -26.24 21.67
N TRP A 168 -28.47 -27.39 22.10
CA TRP A 168 -27.27 -27.61 22.93
C TRP A 168 -26.00 -26.95 22.33
N ALA A 169 -25.95 -26.78 21.03
CA ALA A 169 -24.85 -26.12 20.32
C ALA A 169 -24.68 -24.64 20.73
N TRP A 170 -25.74 -23.96 21.16
CA TRP A 170 -25.68 -22.57 21.63
C TRP A 170 -24.98 -22.43 22.98
N LEU A 171 -25.16 -23.40 23.88
CA LEU A 171 -24.54 -23.42 25.20
C LEU A 171 -23.02 -23.63 25.11
N LEU A 172 -22.53 -24.37 24.10
CA LEU A 172 -21.10 -24.57 23.86
C LEU A 172 -20.43 -23.36 23.21
N LEU A 173 -21.15 -22.55 22.41
CA LEU A 173 -20.64 -21.35 21.75
C LEU A 173 -20.64 -20.11 22.65
N LEU A 174 -21.49 -20.07 23.69
CA LEU A 174 -21.63 -18.94 24.63
C LEU A 174 -21.01 -19.21 26.01
N SER A 175 -20.39 -20.37 26.20
CA SER A 175 -19.63 -20.68 27.42
C SER A 175 -18.26 -19.98 27.35
N PRO A 176 -17.90 -19.11 28.32
CA PRO A 176 -16.62 -18.41 28.36
C PRO A 176 -15.43 -19.35 28.57
#